data_6d654e205340abcc3a1f48655a3fa198
#
_entry.id   6d654e205340abcc3a1f48655a3fa198
#
_cell.length_a   1.000
_cell.length_b   1.000
_cell.length_c   1.000
_cell.angle_alpha   90.00
_cell.angle_beta   90.00
_cell.angle_gamma   90.00
#
_symmetry.space_group_name_H-M   'P 1'
#
loop_
_entity.id
_entity.type
_entity.pdbx_description
1 polymer ?
#
loop_
_entity_poly.entity_id
_entity_poly.type
_entity_poly.pdbx_seq_one_letter_code
_entity_poly.pdbx_strand_id
1 'polypeptide(L)'
;VKRTVLYDCHLECGGRLVDFAGWHMPVQYQKGILQEHLETRRSAGLFDVSHMGRFEITGRRALEFLRWVLTNDAGALPVGRAHYTLLADETGGAIDDAYLYRFSPEQWILVVNAANTYKDWEYLRRKAGEMGGGIQLKNVSEELAMIALQGPQSEVMLSGVVESGQLPEPKRNALGTVRIAGCEVLVGRTGYTGEPVCFELFVPAKAAEGLWCLLLERGVCPVGLGARDTLRLEASLPLYGHEYGRDVMGQEIP
;
A
#
# COMPACT_ATOMS: atom_id res chain seq x y z
N VAL A 1 -8.49 -11.69 -15.61
CA VAL A 1 -7.57 -10.67 -15.08
C VAL A 1 -8.42 -9.63 -14.37
N LYS A 2 -8.08 -9.30 -13.13
CA LYS A 2 -8.78 -8.32 -12.30
C LYS A 2 -8.45 -6.89 -12.74
N ARG A 3 -9.30 -5.93 -12.35
CA ARG A 3 -9.10 -4.50 -12.60
C ARG A 3 -9.19 -3.76 -11.27
N THR A 4 -8.34 -2.74 -11.09
CA THR A 4 -8.50 -1.81 -9.98
C THR A 4 -9.64 -0.82 -10.29
N VAL A 5 -10.06 -0.06 -9.30
CA VAL A 5 -11.06 1.01 -9.49
C VAL A 5 -10.55 2.15 -10.39
N LEU A 6 -9.23 2.22 -10.62
CA LEU A 6 -8.58 3.23 -11.47
C LEU A 6 -8.28 2.73 -12.90
N TYR A 7 -8.81 1.56 -13.27
CA TYR A 7 -8.53 0.96 -14.58
C TYR A 7 -8.82 1.90 -15.76
N ASP A 8 -9.97 2.54 -15.75
CA ASP A 8 -10.38 3.45 -16.83
C ASP A 8 -9.52 4.73 -16.83
N CYS A 9 -9.16 5.26 -15.66
CA CYS A 9 -8.20 6.37 -15.54
C CYS A 9 -6.82 6.02 -16.14
N HIS A 10 -6.38 4.77 -16.01
CA HIS A 10 -5.12 4.34 -16.64
C HIS A 10 -5.20 4.37 -18.15
N LEU A 11 -6.32 3.93 -18.74
CA LEU A 11 -6.53 3.99 -20.19
C LEU A 11 -6.57 5.43 -20.69
N GLU A 12 -7.31 6.31 -20.01
CA GLU A 12 -7.42 7.74 -20.33
C GLU A 12 -6.06 8.46 -20.25
N CYS A 13 -5.22 8.08 -19.29
CA CYS A 13 -3.84 8.59 -19.16
C CYS A 13 -2.86 7.97 -20.17
N GLY A 14 -3.32 7.07 -21.07
CA GLY A 14 -2.47 6.40 -22.05
C GLY A 14 -1.53 5.35 -21.41
N GLY A 15 -1.98 4.71 -20.34
CA GLY A 15 -1.26 3.64 -19.65
C GLY A 15 -1.14 2.39 -20.52
N ARG A 16 0.08 1.85 -20.63
CA ARG A 16 0.32 0.54 -21.21
C ARG A 16 0.08 -0.53 -20.17
N LEU A 17 -1.05 -1.23 -20.29
CA LEU A 17 -1.46 -2.26 -19.31
C LEU A 17 -0.80 -3.61 -19.59
N VAL A 18 -0.44 -4.31 -18.52
CA VAL A 18 0.07 -5.67 -18.51
C VAL A 18 -0.64 -6.50 -17.45
N ASP A 19 -0.58 -7.82 -17.56
CA ASP A 19 -0.96 -8.71 -16.47
C ASP A 19 0.15 -8.69 -15.42
N PHE A 20 -0.18 -8.25 -14.22
CA PHE A 20 0.70 -8.28 -13.06
C PHE A 20 -0.01 -8.95 -11.90
N ALA A 21 0.44 -10.15 -11.53
CA ALA A 21 -0.17 -10.95 -10.45
C ALA A 21 -1.69 -11.12 -10.61
N GLY A 22 -2.16 -11.30 -11.85
CA GLY A 22 -3.59 -11.46 -12.19
C GLY A 22 -4.38 -10.15 -12.24
N TRP A 23 -3.72 -9.00 -12.24
CA TRP A 23 -4.31 -7.67 -12.36
C TRP A 23 -3.88 -6.96 -13.65
N HIS A 24 -4.80 -6.25 -14.30
CA HIS A 24 -4.45 -5.31 -15.36
C HIS A 24 -3.86 -4.03 -14.75
N MET A 25 -2.54 -3.88 -14.80
CA MET A 25 -1.82 -2.75 -14.22
C MET A 25 -0.99 -1.99 -15.27
N PRO A 26 -0.86 -0.66 -15.16
CA PRO A 26 0.00 0.10 -16.06
C PRO A 26 1.47 -0.21 -15.77
N VAL A 27 2.21 -0.73 -16.75
CA VAL A 27 3.66 -0.89 -16.64
C VAL A 27 4.36 0.45 -16.81
N GLN A 28 3.80 1.33 -17.65
CA GLN A 28 4.24 2.70 -17.89
C GLN A 28 3.11 3.52 -18.51
N TYR A 29 3.27 4.84 -18.48
CA TYR A 29 2.45 5.79 -19.24
C TYR A 29 3.24 6.37 -20.42
N GLN A 30 2.72 7.45 -21.04
CA GLN A 30 3.31 8.03 -22.27
C GLN A 30 4.75 8.51 -22.10
N LYS A 31 5.13 8.98 -20.91
CA LYS A 31 6.50 9.43 -20.61
C LYS A 31 7.53 8.28 -20.60
N GLY A 32 7.08 7.06 -20.34
CA GLY A 32 7.93 5.89 -20.24
C GLY A 32 8.65 5.76 -18.91
N ILE A 33 9.12 4.54 -18.61
CA ILE A 33 9.68 4.15 -17.30
C ILE A 33 10.75 5.11 -16.80
N LEU A 34 11.72 5.47 -17.65
CA LEU A 34 12.84 6.32 -17.26
C LEU A 34 12.37 7.73 -16.82
N GLN A 35 11.49 8.33 -17.60
CA GLN A 35 11.01 9.69 -17.28
C GLN A 35 10.07 9.68 -16.06
N GLU A 36 9.24 8.67 -15.91
CA GLU A 36 8.39 8.49 -14.73
C GLU A 36 9.23 8.34 -13.45
N HIS A 37 10.32 7.57 -13.52
CA HIS A 37 11.30 7.47 -12.43
C HIS A 37 11.90 8.83 -12.08
N LEU A 38 12.42 9.55 -13.09
CA LEU A 38 13.07 10.85 -12.90
C LEU A 38 12.08 11.93 -12.40
N GLU A 39 10.83 11.92 -12.88
CA GLU A 39 9.78 12.81 -12.39
C GLU A 39 9.47 12.56 -10.90
N THR A 40 9.41 11.30 -10.49
CA THR A 40 9.24 10.95 -9.07
C THR A 40 10.37 11.52 -8.22
N ARG A 41 11.63 11.42 -8.67
CA ARG A 41 12.81 11.95 -7.96
C ARG A 41 12.83 13.49 -7.93
N ARG A 42 12.38 14.15 -8.99
CA ARG A 42 12.46 15.62 -9.15
C ARG A 42 11.26 16.36 -8.60
N SER A 43 10.09 15.74 -8.65
CA SER A 43 8.81 16.37 -8.33
C SER A 43 7.92 15.42 -7.51
N ALA A 44 6.97 14.75 -8.16
CA ALA A 44 6.09 13.76 -7.51
C ALA A 44 5.56 12.76 -8.51
N GLY A 45 5.52 11.50 -8.09
CA GLY A 45 4.89 10.39 -8.81
C GLY A 45 3.63 9.91 -8.11
N LEU A 46 2.62 9.56 -8.90
CA LEU A 46 1.34 9.01 -8.46
C LEU A 46 1.20 7.57 -8.94
N PHE A 47 1.03 6.65 -8.00
CA PHE A 47 0.99 5.22 -8.26
C PHE A 47 -0.35 4.64 -7.82
N ASP A 48 -0.99 3.87 -8.68
CA ASP A 48 -2.06 2.97 -8.24
C ASP A 48 -1.44 1.72 -7.61
N VAL A 49 -1.72 1.52 -6.33
CA VAL A 49 -1.32 0.34 -5.57
C VAL A 49 -2.53 -0.42 -5.02
N SER A 50 -3.71 -0.19 -5.63
CA SER A 50 -4.97 -0.82 -5.22
C SER A 50 -5.04 -2.32 -5.53
N HIS A 51 -4.08 -2.87 -6.26
CA HIS A 51 -3.95 -4.31 -6.47
C HIS A 51 -3.41 -5.08 -5.25
N MET A 52 -2.77 -4.39 -4.29
CA MET A 52 -2.29 -5.00 -3.04
C MET A 52 -3.46 -5.43 -2.16
N GLY A 53 -3.25 -6.43 -1.29
CA GLY A 53 -4.25 -6.83 -0.31
C GLY A 53 -4.30 -5.86 0.87
N ARG A 54 -5.51 -5.52 1.34
CA ARG A 54 -5.75 -4.69 2.53
C ARG A 54 -6.72 -5.42 3.45
N PHE A 55 -6.22 -5.79 4.63
CA PHE A 55 -6.99 -6.52 5.62
C PHE A 55 -7.19 -5.65 6.86
N GLU A 56 -8.44 -5.40 7.19
CA GLU A 56 -8.80 -4.76 8.44
C GLU A 56 -8.88 -5.81 9.55
N ILE A 57 -8.21 -5.54 10.67
CA ILE A 57 -8.18 -6.40 11.85
C ILE A 57 -8.73 -5.59 13.02
N THR A 58 -9.80 -6.09 13.63
CA THR A 58 -10.48 -5.46 14.78
C THR A 58 -10.85 -6.48 15.84
N GLY A 59 -11.32 -6.00 16.98
CA GLY A 59 -11.78 -6.84 18.08
C GLY A 59 -10.85 -6.80 19.30
N ARG A 60 -11.40 -7.24 20.44
CA ARG A 60 -10.72 -7.17 21.76
C ARG A 60 -9.40 -7.94 21.84
N ARG A 61 -9.20 -8.94 20.96
CA ARG A 61 -7.98 -9.74 20.88
C ARG A 61 -7.15 -9.46 19.63
N ALA A 62 -7.45 -8.38 18.88
CA ALA A 62 -6.73 -8.01 17.67
C ALA A 62 -5.22 -7.84 17.91
N LEU A 63 -4.83 -7.15 18.99
CA LEU A 63 -3.43 -6.97 19.34
C LEU A 63 -2.72 -8.29 19.66
N GLU A 64 -3.36 -9.17 20.44
CA GLU A 64 -2.83 -10.50 20.76
C GLU A 64 -2.62 -11.34 19.50
N PHE A 65 -3.59 -11.28 18.59
CA PHE A 65 -3.53 -11.96 17.30
C PHE A 65 -2.38 -11.44 16.43
N LEU A 66 -2.26 -10.11 16.28
CA LEU A 66 -1.20 -9.50 15.49
C LEU A 66 0.19 -9.83 16.03
N ARG A 67 0.37 -9.86 17.35
CA ARG A 67 1.64 -10.29 17.99
C ARG A 67 1.96 -11.75 17.76
N TRP A 68 0.97 -12.58 17.49
CA TRP A 68 1.16 -14.00 17.24
C TRP A 68 1.50 -14.30 15.77
N VAL A 69 0.91 -13.54 14.81
CA VAL A 69 1.05 -13.83 13.38
C VAL A 69 2.10 -12.98 12.66
N LEU A 70 2.59 -11.91 13.29
CA LEU A 70 3.58 -10.99 12.72
C LEU A 70 4.91 -11.08 13.44
N THR A 71 6.01 -10.90 12.71
CA THR A 71 7.37 -10.97 13.26
C THR A 71 7.78 -9.72 14.03
N ASN A 72 7.24 -8.54 13.66
CA ASN A 72 7.49 -7.30 14.38
C ASN A 72 6.40 -7.09 15.46
N ASP A 73 6.77 -6.60 16.64
CA ASP A 73 5.83 -6.47 17.76
C ASP A 73 4.79 -5.38 17.52
N ALA A 74 3.57 -5.79 17.18
CA ALA A 74 2.43 -4.90 17.06
C ALA A 74 2.11 -4.15 18.38
N GLY A 75 2.50 -4.71 19.54
CA GLY A 75 2.30 -4.08 20.85
C GLY A 75 3.19 -2.86 21.05
N ALA A 76 4.37 -2.84 20.45
CA ALA A 76 5.27 -1.70 20.48
C ALA A 76 4.88 -0.59 19.49
N LEU A 77 3.90 -0.83 18.59
CA LEU A 77 3.46 0.17 17.60
C LEU A 77 2.43 1.13 18.22
N PRO A 78 2.76 2.42 18.39
CA PRO A 78 1.79 3.41 18.90
C PRO A 78 0.63 3.63 17.92
N VAL A 79 -0.50 4.10 18.44
CA VAL A 79 -1.58 4.65 17.60
C VAL A 79 -1.05 5.82 16.76
N GLY A 80 -1.48 5.92 15.51
CA GLY A 80 -1.00 6.92 14.57
C GLY A 80 0.36 6.58 13.96
N ARG A 81 0.76 5.29 14.00
CA ARG A 81 2.03 4.81 13.41
C ARG A 81 1.84 3.55 12.58
N ALA A 82 2.81 3.33 11.70
CA ALA A 82 2.91 2.12 10.90
C ALA A 82 4.29 1.48 11.03
N HIS A 83 4.43 0.21 10.70
CA HIS A 83 5.73 -0.44 10.59
C HIS A 83 5.70 -1.60 9.57
N TYR A 84 6.87 -1.88 9.03
CA TYR A 84 7.14 -3.08 8.23
C TYR A 84 7.17 -4.33 9.12
N THR A 85 6.67 -5.45 8.61
CA THR A 85 6.65 -6.73 9.30
C THR A 85 6.65 -7.88 8.30
N LEU A 86 6.80 -9.10 8.77
CA LEU A 86 6.66 -10.32 7.99
C LEU A 86 5.55 -11.20 8.57
N LEU A 87 4.87 -11.93 7.70
CA LEU A 87 4.15 -13.15 8.08
C LEU A 87 5.14 -14.31 7.95
N ALA A 88 5.27 -15.11 8.99
CA ALA A 88 6.19 -16.24 9.02
C ALA A 88 5.43 -17.53 9.28
N ASP A 89 5.92 -18.63 8.70
CA ASP A 89 5.45 -19.96 9.03
C ASP A 89 6.11 -20.52 10.31
N GLU A 90 5.73 -21.71 10.69
CA GLU A 90 6.21 -22.37 11.94
C GLU A 90 7.70 -22.78 11.87
N THR A 91 8.29 -22.77 10.68
CA THR A 91 9.73 -23.03 10.48
C THR A 91 10.58 -21.77 10.47
N GLY A 92 9.95 -20.59 10.51
CA GLY A 92 10.58 -19.29 10.40
C GLY A 92 10.73 -18.80 8.96
N GLY A 93 10.20 -19.55 7.98
CA GLY A 93 10.17 -19.12 6.57
C GLY A 93 9.18 -17.98 6.37
N ALA A 94 9.55 -17.01 5.52
CA ALA A 94 8.66 -15.90 5.18
C ALA A 94 7.50 -16.36 4.28
N ILE A 95 6.28 -16.18 4.75
CA ILE A 95 5.05 -16.36 3.96
C ILE A 95 4.86 -15.17 3.03
N ASP A 96 4.98 -13.95 3.58
CA ASP A 96 4.97 -12.68 2.87
C ASP A 96 5.57 -11.58 3.73
N ASP A 97 5.92 -10.44 3.12
CA ASP A 97 6.13 -9.20 3.86
C ASP A 97 4.87 -8.33 3.80
N ALA A 98 4.73 -7.49 4.83
CA ALA A 98 3.54 -6.69 5.01
C ALA A 98 3.87 -5.35 5.68
N TYR A 99 2.94 -4.43 5.57
CA TYR A 99 2.99 -3.18 6.32
C TYR A 99 1.76 -3.06 7.21
N LEU A 100 1.99 -2.87 8.52
CA LEU A 100 0.93 -2.75 9.53
C LEU A 100 0.71 -1.27 9.87
N TYR A 101 -0.53 -0.81 9.74
CA TYR A 101 -0.99 0.55 10.05
C TYR A 101 -1.93 0.52 11.24
N ARG A 102 -1.64 1.32 12.27
CA ARG A 102 -2.50 1.47 13.45
C ARG A 102 -3.12 2.86 13.49
N PHE A 103 -4.28 3.02 12.85
CA PHE A 103 -4.99 4.30 12.80
C PHE A 103 -5.70 4.66 14.10
N SER A 104 -6.21 3.67 14.83
CA SER A 104 -6.83 3.85 16.14
C SER A 104 -6.46 2.73 17.12
N PRO A 105 -6.84 2.81 18.39
CA PRO A 105 -6.55 1.75 19.37
C PRO A 105 -7.04 0.36 18.96
N GLU A 106 -8.17 0.29 18.24
CA GLU A 106 -8.86 -0.95 17.91
C GLU A 106 -8.90 -1.25 16.41
N GLN A 107 -8.35 -0.36 15.56
CA GLN A 107 -8.38 -0.52 14.10
C GLN A 107 -6.97 -0.62 13.53
N TRP A 108 -6.74 -1.73 12.87
CA TRP A 108 -5.49 -2.05 12.20
C TRP A 108 -5.75 -2.36 10.72
N ILE A 109 -4.89 -1.89 9.85
CA ILE A 109 -4.88 -2.27 8.44
C ILE A 109 -3.55 -2.95 8.16
N LEU A 110 -3.60 -4.18 7.66
CA LEU A 110 -2.44 -4.92 7.17
C LEU A 110 -2.46 -4.90 5.65
N VAL A 111 -1.40 -4.36 5.06
CA VAL A 111 -1.20 -4.32 3.60
C VAL A 111 -0.22 -5.41 3.22
N VAL A 112 -0.60 -6.26 2.25
CA VAL A 112 0.16 -7.42 1.79
C VAL A 112 0.37 -7.38 0.28
N ASN A 113 1.34 -8.15 -0.23
CA ASN A 113 1.63 -8.20 -1.66
C ASN A 113 0.48 -8.77 -2.48
N ALA A 114 0.25 -8.21 -3.67
CA ALA A 114 -0.86 -8.57 -4.56
C ALA A 114 -0.88 -10.07 -4.92
N ALA A 115 0.28 -10.63 -5.25
CA ALA A 115 0.42 -12.05 -5.60
C ALA A 115 0.08 -13.00 -4.43
N ASN A 116 0.29 -12.54 -3.20
CA ASN A 116 0.13 -13.33 -1.98
C ASN A 116 -1.21 -13.09 -1.27
N THR A 117 -2.03 -12.14 -1.71
CA THR A 117 -3.28 -11.72 -1.04
C THR A 117 -4.17 -12.90 -0.63
N TYR A 118 -4.37 -13.89 -1.51
CA TYR A 118 -5.20 -15.05 -1.18
C TYR A 118 -4.54 -15.96 -0.14
N LYS A 119 -3.27 -16.27 -0.31
CA LYS A 119 -2.47 -17.09 0.60
C LYS A 119 -2.45 -16.50 2.01
N ASP A 120 -2.19 -15.21 2.10
CA ASP A 120 -2.10 -14.49 3.37
C ASP A 120 -3.45 -14.39 4.06
N TRP A 121 -4.52 -14.15 3.29
CA TRP A 121 -5.88 -14.14 3.81
C TRP A 121 -6.27 -15.48 4.43
N GLU A 122 -6.01 -16.60 3.75
CA GLU A 122 -6.30 -17.94 4.27
C GLU A 122 -5.43 -18.28 5.49
N TYR A 123 -4.16 -17.88 5.48
CA TYR A 123 -3.28 -18.02 6.65
C TYR A 123 -3.86 -17.29 7.87
N LEU A 124 -4.21 -16.02 7.73
CA LEU A 124 -4.75 -15.20 8.81
C LEU A 124 -6.09 -15.74 9.33
N ARG A 125 -6.98 -16.17 8.43
CA ARG A 125 -8.27 -16.78 8.81
C ARG A 125 -8.10 -18.06 9.61
N ARG A 126 -7.21 -18.94 9.18
CA ARG A 126 -6.88 -20.17 9.89
C ARG A 126 -6.36 -19.84 11.29
N LYS A 127 -5.39 -18.96 11.39
CA LYS A 127 -4.81 -18.54 12.69
C LYS A 127 -5.85 -17.87 13.60
N ALA A 128 -6.73 -17.04 13.09
CA ALA A 128 -7.82 -16.45 13.87
C ALA A 128 -8.79 -17.52 14.39
N GLY A 129 -9.08 -18.56 13.60
CA GLY A 129 -9.89 -19.71 14.01
C GLY A 129 -9.24 -20.49 15.16
N GLU A 130 -7.92 -20.70 15.11
CA GLU A 130 -7.14 -21.35 16.18
C GLU A 130 -7.20 -20.59 17.52
N MET A 131 -7.33 -19.27 17.50
CA MET A 131 -7.48 -18.44 18.70
C MET A 131 -8.88 -18.49 19.34
N GLY A 132 -9.90 -19.00 18.66
CA GLY A 132 -11.21 -19.24 19.26
C GLY A 132 -12.06 -18.01 19.52
N GLY A 133 -11.91 -16.92 18.74
CA GLY A 133 -12.79 -15.75 18.73
C GLY A 133 -12.20 -14.50 19.39
N GLY A 134 -12.97 -13.40 19.33
CA GLY A 134 -12.54 -12.07 19.79
C GLY A 134 -11.72 -11.28 18.76
N ILE A 135 -11.60 -11.80 17.52
CA ILE A 135 -10.92 -11.20 16.38
C ILE A 135 -11.94 -11.08 15.24
N GLN A 136 -11.93 -9.95 14.57
CA GLN A 136 -12.68 -9.74 13.34
C GLN A 136 -11.69 -9.43 12.23
N LEU A 137 -11.73 -10.22 11.16
CA LEU A 137 -10.94 -10.02 9.95
C LEU A 137 -11.88 -9.62 8.82
N LYS A 138 -11.56 -8.53 8.14
CA LYS A 138 -12.28 -8.09 6.94
C LYS A 138 -11.29 -7.83 5.82
N ASN A 139 -11.49 -8.43 4.66
CA ASN A 139 -10.77 -8.04 3.45
C ASN A 139 -11.46 -6.82 2.85
N VAL A 140 -10.82 -5.65 2.95
CA VAL A 140 -11.35 -4.37 2.49
C VAL A 140 -10.73 -3.93 1.16
N SER A 141 -10.05 -4.82 0.45
CA SER A 141 -9.31 -4.50 -0.78
C SER A 141 -10.19 -3.94 -1.89
N GLU A 142 -11.47 -4.32 -1.96
CA GLU A 142 -12.41 -3.80 -2.96
C GLU A 142 -13.13 -2.52 -2.50
N GLU A 143 -13.24 -2.30 -1.19
CA GLU A 143 -13.95 -1.16 -0.62
C GLU A 143 -13.04 0.07 -0.44
N LEU A 144 -11.74 -0.18 -0.22
CA LEU A 144 -10.74 0.82 0.12
C LEU A 144 -9.61 0.78 -0.92
N ALA A 145 -9.57 1.72 -1.85
CA ALA A 145 -8.47 1.87 -2.78
C ALA A 145 -7.21 2.37 -2.07
N MET A 146 -6.05 2.13 -2.67
CA MET A 146 -4.77 2.60 -2.16
C MET A 146 -3.98 3.29 -3.28
N ILE A 147 -3.59 4.54 -3.03
CA ILE A 147 -2.84 5.38 -3.97
C ILE A 147 -1.56 5.83 -3.27
N ALA A 148 -0.41 5.70 -3.93
CA ALA A 148 0.85 6.20 -3.41
C ALA A 148 1.25 7.50 -4.13
N LEU A 149 1.61 8.53 -3.35
CA LEU A 149 2.11 9.82 -3.81
C LEU A 149 3.51 10.03 -3.24
N GLN A 150 4.53 10.01 -4.09
CA GLN A 150 5.93 9.89 -3.70
C GLN A 150 6.77 10.97 -4.39
N GLY A 151 7.71 11.59 -3.67
CA GLY A 151 8.65 12.55 -4.22
C GLY A 151 8.68 13.89 -3.48
N PRO A 152 9.67 14.75 -3.73
CA PRO A 152 9.94 15.95 -2.91
C PRO A 152 8.79 16.97 -2.90
N GLN A 153 7.95 17.01 -3.94
CA GLN A 153 6.80 17.93 -4.02
C GLN A 153 5.47 17.31 -3.51
N SER A 154 5.49 16.04 -3.10
CA SER A 154 4.28 15.30 -2.71
C SER A 154 3.48 15.99 -1.60
N GLU A 155 4.15 16.56 -0.60
CA GLU A 155 3.48 17.24 0.52
C GLU A 155 2.76 18.52 0.07
N VAL A 156 3.39 19.32 -0.78
CA VAL A 156 2.80 20.55 -1.32
C VAL A 156 1.58 20.23 -2.19
N MET A 157 1.71 19.22 -3.06
CA MET A 157 0.63 18.79 -3.94
C MET A 157 -0.55 18.21 -3.17
N LEU A 158 -0.27 17.35 -2.17
CA LEU A 158 -1.31 16.77 -1.32
C LEU A 158 -2.01 17.82 -0.47
N SER A 159 -1.24 18.71 0.16
CA SER A 159 -1.81 19.80 0.98
C SER A 159 -2.76 20.69 0.16
N GLY A 160 -2.48 20.88 -1.12
CA GLY A 160 -3.30 21.69 -2.01
C GLY A 160 -4.68 21.10 -2.33
N VAL A 161 -4.95 19.85 -1.99
CA VAL A 161 -6.25 19.18 -2.20
C VAL A 161 -6.95 18.81 -0.88
N VAL A 162 -6.30 19.01 0.27
CA VAL A 162 -6.89 18.77 1.59
C VAL A 162 -7.92 19.85 1.91
N GLU A 163 -9.15 19.45 2.16
CA GLU A 163 -10.28 20.33 2.53
C GLU A 163 -10.29 20.62 4.04
N SER A 164 -9.97 19.61 4.85
CA SER A 164 -9.91 19.73 6.31
C SER A 164 -9.08 18.60 6.92
N GLY A 165 -8.70 18.75 8.19
CA GLY A 165 -7.76 17.87 8.88
C GLY A 165 -6.31 18.34 8.70
N GLN A 166 -5.37 17.57 9.23
CA GLN A 166 -3.95 17.83 9.12
C GLN A 166 -3.24 16.60 8.59
N LEU A 167 -2.29 16.80 7.67
CA LEU A 167 -1.40 15.74 7.25
C LEU A 167 -0.62 15.18 8.46
N PRO A 168 -0.24 13.91 8.45
CA PRO A 168 0.59 13.34 9.51
C PRO A 168 1.85 14.18 9.76
N GLU A 169 2.33 14.19 11.00
CA GLU A 169 3.61 14.84 11.33
C GLU A 169 4.73 14.42 10.36
N PRO A 170 5.73 15.31 10.06
CA PRO A 170 6.79 15.02 9.09
C PRO A 170 7.80 14.00 9.64
N LYS A 171 7.32 12.82 9.97
CA LYS A 171 8.07 11.70 10.50
C LYS A 171 7.66 10.42 9.75
N ARG A 172 8.66 9.66 9.32
CA ARG A 172 8.41 8.38 8.65
C ARG A 172 7.46 7.50 9.47
N ASN A 173 6.54 6.84 8.80
CA ASN A 173 5.52 5.97 9.37
C ASN A 173 4.47 6.67 10.25
N ALA A 174 4.39 8.00 10.25
CA ALA A 174 3.31 8.72 10.87
C ALA A 174 2.01 8.56 10.07
N LEU A 175 0.89 8.44 10.79
CA LEU A 175 -0.44 8.28 10.22
C LEU A 175 -1.34 9.45 10.62
N GLY A 176 -2.28 9.77 9.76
CA GLY A 176 -3.29 10.80 9.99
C GLY A 176 -4.54 10.56 9.16
N THR A 177 -5.50 11.44 9.34
CA THR A 177 -6.76 11.41 8.60
C THR A 177 -7.06 12.82 8.12
N VAL A 178 -7.40 12.95 6.85
CA VAL A 178 -7.77 14.21 6.21
C VAL A 178 -9.06 14.04 5.43
N ARG A 179 -9.66 15.16 5.02
CA ARG A 179 -10.80 15.17 4.10
C ARG A 179 -10.35 15.69 2.75
N ILE A 180 -10.65 14.92 1.70
CA ILE A 180 -10.35 15.28 0.29
C ILE A 180 -11.56 14.85 -0.55
N ALA A 181 -11.99 15.69 -1.49
CA ALA A 181 -13.13 15.42 -2.37
C ALA A 181 -14.39 14.96 -1.62
N GLY A 182 -14.66 15.60 -0.48
CA GLY A 182 -15.80 15.29 0.36
C GLY A 182 -15.71 13.95 1.12
N CYS A 183 -14.61 13.23 1.04
CA CYS A 183 -14.40 11.91 1.67
C CYS A 183 -13.29 11.95 2.72
N GLU A 184 -13.41 11.08 3.72
CA GLU A 184 -12.31 10.80 4.64
C GLU A 184 -11.27 9.94 3.95
N VAL A 185 -10.01 10.34 4.07
CA VAL A 185 -8.83 9.66 3.51
C VAL A 185 -7.85 9.40 4.65
N LEU A 186 -7.51 8.13 4.86
CA LEU A 186 -6.45 7.76 5.79
C LEU A 186 -5.10 7.93 5.09
N VAL A 187 -4.15 8.56 5.76
CA VAL A 187 -2.86 8.94 5.18
C VAL A 187 -1.73 8.38 6.01
N GLY A 188 -0.81 7.66 5.36
CA GLY A 188 0.45 7.23 5.96
C GLY A 188 1.65 7.92 5.30
N ARG A 189 2.64 8.36 6.09
CA ARG A 189 3.96 8.75 5.56
C ARG A 189 4.81 7.50 5.33
N THR A 190 4.35 6.70 4.40
CA THR A 190 4.93 5.43 4.00
C THR A 190 5.15 5.42 2.49
N GLY A 191 5.99 4.52 2.00
CA GLY A 191 6.26 4.41 0.57
C GLY A 191 7.30 3.37 0.23
N TYR A 192 7.45 3.13 -1.08
CA TYR A 192 8.28 2.07 -1.64
C TYR A 192 9.22 2.60 -2.76
N THR A 193 9.69 3.83 -2.59
CA THR A 193 10.54 4.51 -3.60
C THR A 193 11.87 5.00 -3.04
N GLY A 194 12.04 4.98 -1.72
CA GLY A 194 13.18 5.59 -1.04
C GLY A 194 13.08 7.10 -0.87
N GLU A 195 12.02 7.74 -1.40
CA GLU A 195 11.80 9.17 -1.21
C GLU A 195 11.52 9.49 0.26
N PRO A 196 12.17 10.51 0.83
CA PRO A 196 11.90 10.92 2.21
C PRO A 196 10.52 11.55 2.39
N VAL A 197 9.98 12.20 1.35
CA VAL A 197 8.62 12.74 1.32
C VAL A 197 7.75 11.80 0.51
N CYS A 198 6.90 11.07 1.20
CA CYS A 198 6.08 10.04 0.60
C CYS A 198 4.78 9.85 1.38
N PHE A 199 3.72 9.51 0.66
CA PHE A 199 2.41 9.23 1.23
C PHE A 199 1.78 8.01 0.58
N GLU A 200 1.07 7.23 1.38
CA GLU A 200 0.12 6.23 0.95
C GLU A 200 -1.26 6.62 1.46
N LEU A 201 -2.20 6.70 0.55
CA LEU A 201 -3.55 7.23 0.74
C LEU A 201 -4.54 6.08 0.62
N PHE A 202 -5.28 5.82 1.70
CA PHE A 202 -6.38 4.86 1.71
C PHE A 202 -7.68 5.64 1.53
N VAL A 203 -8.35 5.43 0.44
CA VAL A 203 -9.52 6.19 0.03
C VAL A 203 -10.68 5.24 -0.30
N PRO A 204 -11.93 5.57 0.09
CA PRO A 204 -13.09 4.79 -0.34
C PRO A 204 -13.06 4.58 -1.86
N ALA A 205 -13.25 3.35 -2.32
CA ALA A 205 -13.11 2.99 -3.74
C ALA A 205 -13.90 3.93 -4.67
N LYS A 206 -15.11 4.33 -4.27
CA LYS A 206 -15.98 5.26 -5.02
C LYS A 206 -15.42 6.70 -5.18
N ALA A 207 -14.42 7.07 -4.38
CA ALA A 207 -13.80 8.40 -4.41
C ALA A 207 -12.38 8.38 -5.00
N ALA A 208 -11.85 7.20 -5.31
CA ALA A 208 -10.48 7.03 -5.77
C ALA A 208 -10.21 7.75 -7.10
N GLU A 209 -11.13 7.66 -8.07
CA GLU A 209 -11.03 8.35 -9.35
C GLU A 209 -10.96 9.87 -9.17
N GLY A 210 -11.85 10.44 -8.34
CA GLY A 210 -11.85 11.88 -8.07
C GLY A 210 -10.52 12.34 -7.44
N LEU A 211 -9.99 11.60 -6.48
CA LEU A 211 -8.68 11.91 -5.88
C LEU A 211 -7.53 11.79 -6.89
N TRP A 212 -7.56 10.76 -7.73
CA TRP A 212 -6.57 10.54 -8.79
C TRP A 212 -6.54 11.73 -9.75
N CYS A 213 -7.70 12.12 -10.28
CA CYS A 213 -7.83 13.25 -11.20
C CYS A 213 -7.38 14.57 -10.56
N LEU A 214 -7.80 14.86 -9.33
CA LEU A 214 -7.37 16.07 -8.61
C LEU A 214 -5.85 16.18 -8.47
N LEU A 215 -5.15 15.07 -8.21
CA LEU A 215 -3.70 15.07 -8.11
C LEU A 215 -3.02 15.21 -9.48
N LEU A 216 -3.57 14.61 -10.54
CA LEU A 216 -3.10 14.83 -11.92
C LEU A 216 -3.25 16.29 -12.35
N GLU A 217 -4.37 16.94 -12.04
CA GLU A 217 -4.62 18.37 -12.32
C GLU A 217 -3.61 19.28 -11.60
N ARG A 218 -3.04 18.83 -10.49
CA ARG A 218 -1.93 19.50 -9.79
C ARG A 218 -0.57 19.26 -10.41
N GLY A 219 -0.50 18.51 -11.51
CA GLY A 219 0.74 18.22 -12.25
C GLY A 219 1.53 17.03 -11.69
N VAL A 220 0.92 16.20 -10.84
CA VAL A 220 1.57 14.94 -10.40
C VAL A 220 1.67 14.00 -11.60
N CYS A 221 2.83 13.39 -11.78
CA CYS A 221 3.07 12.45 -12.86
C CYS A 221 2.47 11.08 -12.53
N PRO A 222 1.59 10.51 -13.37
CA PRO A 222 1.18 9.12 -13.22
C PRO A 222 2.37 8.20 -13.51
N VAL A 223 2.57 7.18 -12.67
CA VAL A 223 3.77 6.31 -12.69
C VAL A 223 3.34 4.85 -12.68
N GLY A 224 3.87 4.09 -13.62
CA GLY A 224 3.60 2.66 -13.76
C GLY A 224 4.53 1.76 -12.94
N LEU A 225 4.23 0.45 -13.00
CA LEU A 225 4.99 -0.57 -12.26
C LEU A 225 6.46 -0.64 -12.65
N GLY A 226 6.81 -0.32 -13.90
CA GLY A 226 8.21 -0.34 -14.34
C GLY A 226 9.06 0.68 -13.60
N ALA A 227 8.58 1.92 -13.46
CA ALA A 227 9.29 2.93 -12.68
C ALA A 227 9.20 2.64 -11.16
N ARG A 228 8.08 2.08 -10.66
CA ARG A 228 7.99 1.62 -9.27
C ARG A 228 9.12 0.61 -8.96
N ASP A 229 9.39 -0.33 -9.87
CA ASP A 229 10.43 -1.34 -9.70
C ASP A 229 11.84 -0.73 -9.74
N THR A 230 12.13 0.17 -10.69
CA THR A 230 13.45 0.83 -10.72
C THR A 230 13.69 1.74 -9.51
N LEU A 231 12.66 2.42 -9.00
CA LEU A 231 12.75 3.28 -7.82
C LEU A 231 13.05 2.46 -6.54
N ARG A 232 12.34 1.34 -6.34
CA ARG A 232 12.55 0.49 -5.17
C ARG A 232 13.93 -0.18 -5.19
N LEU A 233 14.40 -0.62 -6.37
CA LEU A 233 15.72 -1.22 -6.55
C LEU A 233 16.84 -0.21 -6.24
N GLU A 234 16.73 1.02 -6.76
CA GLU A 234 17.68 2.09 -6.44
C GLU A 234 17.74 2.39 -4.93
N ALA A 235 16.61 2.29 -4.24
CA ALA A 235 16.50 2.47 -2.79
C ALA A 235 16.86 1.21 -1.98
N SER A 236 17.27 0.12 -2.63
CA SER A 236 17.57 -1.17 -1.99
C SER A 236 16.39 -1.75 -1.19
N LEU A 237 15.16 -1.52 -1.65
CA LEU A 237 13.96 -2.08 -1.04
C LEU A 237 13.64 -3.42 -1.71
N PRO A 238 13.63 -4.53 -0.95
CA PRO A 238 13.39 -5.85 -1.52
C PRO A 238 11.92 -6.04 -1.87
N LEU A 239 11.65 -6.94 -2.82
CA LEU A 239 10.32 -7.40 -3.21
C LEU A 239 10.24 -8.92 -2.96
N TYR A 240 9.23 -9.34 -2.19
CA TYR A 240 8.96 -10.76 -1.97
C TYR A 240 8.73 -11.48 -3.31
N GLY A 241 9.35 -12.66 -3.45
CA GLY A 241 9.33 -13.42 -4.69
C GLY A 241 10.40 -13.04 -5.71
N HIS A 242 11.25 -12.03 -5.40
CA HIS A 242 12.38 -11.58 -6.22
C HIS A 242 13.71 -11.69 -5.49
N GLU A 243 13.90 -10.96 -4.40
CA GLU A 243 15.15 -10.98 -3.64
C GLU A 243 15.11 -11.91 -2.43
N TYR A 244 13.94 -12.37 -2.01
CA TYR A 244 13.78 -13.32 -0.90
C TYR A 244 12.38 -13.98 -0.94
N GLY A 245 12.18 -14.98 -0.09
CA GLY A 245 10.92 -15.71 0.02
C GLY A 245 10.82 -16.85 -0.97
N ARG A 246 9.70 -16.96 -1.68
CA ARG A 246 9.48 -17.98 -2.71
C ARG A 246 9.12 -17.31 -4.03
N ASP A 247 9.71 -17.81 -5.09
CA ASP A 247 9.42 -17.36 -6.45
C ASP A 247 8.02 -17.80 -6.93
N VAL A 248 7.66 -17.43 -8.15
CA VAL A 248 6.36 -17.80 -8.77
C VAL A 248 6.17 -19.30 -8.98
N MET A 249 7.25 -20.08 -8.93
CA MET A 249 7.24 -21.55 -9.00
C MET A 249 7.21 -22.19 -7.61
N GLY A 250 7.20 -21.39 -6.52
CA GLY A 250 7.21 -21.84 -5.13
C GLY A 250 8.59 -22.30 -4.64
N GLN A 251 9.67 -22.02 -5.38
CA GLN A 251 11.04 -22.34 -4.99
C GLN A 251 11.58 -21.25 -4.03
N GLU A 252 12.30 -21.68 -3.01
CA GLU A 252 12.94 -20.74 -2.08
C GLU A 252 14.03 -19.94 -2.78
N ILE A 253 13.99 -18.63 -2.55
CA ILE A 253 15.02 -17.69 -2.98
C ILE A 253 16.03 -17.58 -1.83
N PRO A 254 17.32 -17.82 -2.09
CA PRO A 254 18.36 -17.85 -1.06
C PRO A 254 18.52 -16.53 -0.32
#